data_4bafe5ad3be92abda968c87082b35707
#
_entry.id   4bafe5ad3be92abda968c87082b35707
#
_cell.length_a   1.000
_cell.length_b   1.000
_cell.length_c   1.000
_cell.angle_alpha   90.00
_cell.angle_beta   90.00
_cell.angle_gamma   90.00
#
_symmetry.space_group_name_H-M   'P 1'
#
loop_
_entity.id
_entity.type
_entity.pdbx_description
1 polymer ?
#
loop_
_entity_poly.entity_id
_entity_poly.type
_entity_poly.pdbx_seq_one_letter_code
_entity_poly.pdbx_strand_id
1 'polypeptide(L)'
;VWRPEPRRRTGSGSGPRVFAFDEFGPLGIRPTGGSCWAKQGKPDRLPATYRRTHGVTYFHGCYSAGDDRLWGVNHRRKGTANTLAALKSIRAARPDGAPIYIILDNLSAHTGADIRRWAKKNKVELCFTPTYASWANPIESHFGPLRQFTLANSNHRSHPAQTRALHRYLHWRNANARHLDVLAAQRKERARIRSERGIRWGGRPALAA
;
A
#
# COMPACT_ATOMS: atom_id res chain seq x y z
N VAL A 1 11.97 9.67 -9.49
CA VAL A 1 12.55 8.89 -8.38
C VAL A 1 12.16 9.61 -7.10
N TRP A 2 11.30 8.97 -6.28
CA TRP A 2 10.93 9.51 -4.98
C TRP A 2 12.17 9.46 -4.05
N ARG A 3 12.53 10.59 -3.44
CA ARG A 3 13.53 10.67 -2.38
C ARG A 3 12.81 10.95 -1.07
N PRO A 4 13.05 10.21 0.01
CA PRO A 4 12.53 10.56 1.32
C PRO A 4 13.08 11.92 1.74
N GLU A 5 12.21 12.84 2.15
CA GLU A 5 12.66 14.11 2.72
C GLU A 5 13.50 13.87 3.96
N PRO A 6 14.61 14.66 4.17
CA PRO A 6 15.42 14.53 5.36
C PRO A 6 14.59 14.84 6.62
N ARG A 7 14.71 13.97 7.61
CA ARG A 7 14.00 14.08 8.89
C ARG A 7 14.35 15.39 9.60
N ARG A 8 13.36 16.10 10.11
CA ARG A 8 13.55 16.88 11.34
C ARG A 8 13.89 15.88 12.45
N ARG A 9 15.06 16.04 13.07
CA ARG A 9 15.51 15.23 14.21
C ARG A 9 14.55 15.45 15.38
N THR A 10 13.57 14.57 15.52
CA THR A 10 12.82 14.41 16.77
C THR A 10 13.39 13.16 17.44
N GLY A 11 13.92 13.31 18.63
CA GLY A 11 14.42 12.37 19.58
C GLY A 11 14.78 10.94 19.12
N SER A 12 15.88 10.42 19.60
CA SER A 12 16.35 9.03 19.50
C SER A 12 15.33 8.06 20.12
N GLY A 13 14.19 7.85 19.46
CA GLY A 13 13.22 6.85 19.87
C GLY A 13 13.79 5.46 19.62
N SER A 14 14.12 4.75 20.69
CA SER A 14 14.55 3.35 20.72
C SER A 14 13.42 2.35 20.44
N GLY A 15 12.35 2.79 19.73
CA GLY A 15 11.21 1.93 19.40
C GLY A 15 11.54 0.92 18.31
N PRO A 16 10.77 -0.18 18.23
CA PRO A 16 10.99 -1.23 17.24
C PRO A 16 10.93 -0.65 15.83
N ARG A 17 11.94 -0.94 15.03
CA ARG A 17 12.10 -0.45 13.66
C ARG A 17 11.38 -1.38 12.71
N VAL A 18 10.06 -1.39 12.83
CA VAL A 18 9.16 -2.25 12.08
C VAL A 18 8.65 -1.50 10.86
N PHE A 19 8.78 -2.13 9.72
CA PHE A 19 8.26 -1.69 8.45
C PHE A 19 7.32 -2.74 7.88
N ALA A 20 6.51 -2.34 6.91
CA ALA A 20 5.72 -3.25 6.11
C ALA A 20 5.88 -2.91 4.64
N PHE A 21 5.80 -3.94 3.81
CA PHE A 21 5.84 -3.83 2.35
C PHE A 21 4.71 -4.66 1.75
N ASP A 22 4.08 -4.13 0.70
CA ASP A 22 3.14 -4.88 -0.13
C ASP A 22 2.87 -4.16 -1.46
N GLU A 23 2.23 -4.86 -2.41
CA GLU A 23 1.85 -4.31 -3.71
C GLU A 23 0.35 -4.09 -3.82
N PHE A 24 -0.03 -2.83 -3.99
CA PHE A 24 -1.42 -2.44 -4.24
C PHE A 24 -1.71 -2.37 -5.74
N GLY A 25 -2.67 -3.14 -6.19
CA GLY A 25 -3.06 -3.19 -7.61
C GLY A 25 -3.80 -4.48 -7.97
N PRO A 26 -4.09 -4.70 -9.25
CA PRO A 26 -3.69 -3.90 -10.44
C PRO A 26 -4.42 -2.56 -10.55
N LEU A 27 -3.67 -1.53 -10.93
CA LEU A 27 -4.16 -0.17 -11.16
C LEU A 27 -4.32 0.05 -12.66
N GLY A 28 -5.55 -0.02 -13.14
CA GLY A 28 -5.89 0.27 -14.53
C GLY A 28 -6.32 1.72 -14.74
N ILE A 29 -6.28 2.19 -15.98
CA ILE A 29 -6.85 3.48 -16.37
C ILE A 29 -8.26 3.25 -16.87
N ARG A 30 -9.23 3.59 -16.03
CA ARG A 30 -10.66 3.48 -16.29
C ARG A 30 -11.44 4.41 -15.37
N PRO A 31 -12.66 4.81 -15.74
CA PRO A 31 -13.57 5.43 -14.79
C PRO A 31 -13.79 4.49 -13.61
N THR A 32 -13.66 5.00 -12.41
CA THR A 32 -13.84 4.23 -11.19
C THR A 32 -14.95 4.87 -10.38
N GLY A 33 -16.06 4.16 -10.20
CA GLY A 33 -17.19 4.63 -9.40
C GLY A 33 -16.79 4.92 -7.96
N GLY A 34 -17.58 5.70 -7.27
CA GLY A 34 -17.38 6.09 -5.88
C GLY A 34 -18.46 7.06 -5.44
N SER A 35 -18.26 7.69 -4.28
CA SER A 35 -19.13 8.73 -3.75
C SER A 35 -18.39 10.05 -3.74
N CYS A 36 -19.06 11.14 -4.15
CA CYS A 36 -18.53 12.49 -4.07
C CYS A 36 -19.65 13.50 -3.75
N TRP A 37 -19.26 14.67 -3.33
CA TRP A 37 -20.17 15.81 -3.21
C TRP A 37 -20.44 16.37 -4.61
N ALA A 38 -21.71 16.61 -4.93
CA ALA A 38 -22.16 17.25 -6.17
C ALA A 38 -23.26 18.24 -5.87
N LYS A 39 -23.53 19.16 -6.79
CA LYS A 39 -24.69 20.05 -6.68
C LYS A 39 -25.97 19.24 -6.71
N GLN A 40 -26.97 19.64 -5.92
CA GLN A 40 -28.29 19.01 -5.92
C GLN A 40 -28.87 18.97 -7.35
N GLY A 41 -29.36 17.79 -7.77
CA GLY A 41 -29.87 17.57 -9.11
C GLY A 41 -28.83 17.50 -10.24
N LYS A 42 -27.53 17.68 -9.95
CA LYS A 42 -26.44 17.62 -10.92
C LYS A 42 -25.35 16.64 -10.46
N PRO A 43 -25.62 15.32 -10.46
CA PRO A 43 -24.64 14.33 -10.05
C PRO A 43 -23.42 14.35 -10.99
N ASP A 44 -22.22 14.20 -10.43
CA ASP A 44 -20.99 14.03 -11.19
C ASP A 44 -20.99 12.62 -11.81
N ARG A 45 -21.16 12.55 -13.13
CA ARG A 45 -21.30 11.29 -13.87
C ARG A 45 -19.98 10.93 -14.53
N LEU A 46 -19.56 9.69 -14.36
CA LEU A 46 -18.42 9.11 -15.06
C LEU A 46 -18.90 8.32 -16.29
N PRO A 47 -18.08 8.25 -17.37
CA PRO A 47 -18.38 7.42 -18.52
C PRO A 47 -18.60 5.96 -18.12
N ALA A 48 -19.68 5.33 -18.61
CA ALA A 48 -19.94 3.91 -18.37
C ALA A 48 -19.05 3.01 -19.24
N THR A 49 -18.69 3.49 -20.43
CA THR A 49 -17.85 2.77 -21.39
C THR A 49 -16.40 3.28 -21.34
N TYR A 50 -15.45 2.37 -21.42
CA TYR A 50 -14.02 2.70 -21.44
C TYR A 50 -13.21 1.64 -22.18
N ARG A 51 -12.04 2.04 -22.69
CA ARG A 51 -11.10 1.13 -23.36
C ARG A 51 -9.92 0.83 -22.42
N ARG A 52 -9.51 -0.44 -22.35
CA ARG A 52 -8.37 -0.88 -21.52
C ARG A 52 -7.04 -0.83 -22.29
N THR A 53 -6.71 0.30 -22.90
CA THR A 53 -5.54 0.44 -23.78
C THR A 53 -4.23 0.72 -23.05
N HIS A 54 -4.27 1.12 -21.78
CA HIS A 54 -3.11 1.60 -21.04
C HIS A 54 -2.39 0.50 -20.22
N GLY A 55 -2.93 -0.73 -20.21
CA GLY A 55 -2.43 -1.78 -19.33
C GLY A 55 -2.66 -1.46 -17.84
N VAL A 56 -1.83 -2.02 -16.99
CA VAL A 56 -1.91 -1.86 -15.54
C VAL A 56 -0.58 -1.46 -14.93
N THR A 57 -0.64 -0.88 -13.73
CA THR A 57 0.53 -0.68 -12.86
C THR A 57 0.25 -1.24 -11.48
N TYR A 58 1.28 -1.37 -10.66
CA TYR A 58 1.23 -1.80 -9.27
C TYR A 58 1.99 -0.79 -8.42
N PHE A 59 1.37 -0.34 -7.35
CA PHE A 59 2.02 0.52 -6.37
C PHE A 59 2.76 -0.35 -5.36
N HIS A 60 4.08 -0.29 -5.37
CA HIS A 60 4.94 -0.96 -4.38
C HIS A 60 5.02 -0.07 -3.16
N GLY A 61 4.20 -0.39 -2.16
CA GLY A 61 4.02 0.40 -0.95
C GLY A 61 5.00 0.00 0.15
N CYS A 62 5.52 0.98 0.86
CA CYS A 62 6.35 0.83 2.03
C CYS A 62 5.74 1.64 3.18
N TYR A 63 5.66 1.06 4.36
CA TYR A 63 5.09 1.70 5.55
C TYR A 63 6.04 1.58 6.74
N SER A 64 6.27 2.69 7.43
CA SER A 64 6.99 2.72 8.71
C SER A 64 5.98 2.78 9.84
N ALA A 65 5.85 1.70 10.60
CA ALA A 65 4.91 1.62 11.70
C ALA A 65 5.26 2.61 12.83
N GLY A 66 6.54 2.82 13.11
CA GLY A 66 6.98 3.73 14.16
C GLY A 66 6.79 5.20 13.83
N ASP A 67 6.96 5.59 12.56
CA ASP A 67 6.81 6.98 12.12
C ASP A 67 5.43 7.28 11.53
N ASP A 68 4.58 6.28 11.36
CA ASP A 68 3.32 6.36 10.64
C ASP A 68 3.48 7.03 9.25
N ARG A 69 4.46 6.60 8.48
CA ARG A 69 4.74 7.12 7.13
C ARG A 69 4.54 6.06 6.06
N LEU A 70 3.81 6.43 5.02
CA LEU A 70 3.53 5.61 3.85
C LEU A 70 4.19 6.23 2.62
N TRP A 71 4.95 5.43 1.84
CA TRP A 71 5.52 5.84 0.56
C TRP A 71 5.56 4.68 -0.42
N GLY A 72 5.91 4.92 -1.64
CA GLY A 72 6.04 3.87 -2.64
C GLY A 72 6.19 4.40 -4.05
N VAL A 73 6.33 3.46 -4.98
CA VAL A 73 6.54 3.73 -6.40
C VAL A 73 5.65 2.83 -7.24
N ASN A 74 5.13 3.36 -8.34
CA ASN A 74 4.35 2.59 -9.30
C ASN A 74 5.27 1.92 -10.33
N HIS A 75 5.09 0.62 -10.54
CA HIS A 75 5.76 -0.17 -11.58
C HIS A 75 4.74 -0.88 -12.46
N ARG A 76 5.12 -1.19 -13.69
CA ARG A 76 4.26 -1.93 -14.63
C ARG A 76 4.13 -3.42 -14.29
N ARG A 77 5.04 -3.95 -13.50
CA ARG A 77 5.07 -5.37 -13.12
C ARG A 77 5.41 -5.52 -11.64
N LYS A 78 4.88 -6.54 -11.03
CA LYS A 78 5.42 -7.13 -9.80
C LYS A 78 6.72 -7.85 -10.14
N GLY A 79 7.53 -8.17 -9.16
CA GLY A 79 8.71 -9.00 -9.36
C GLY A 79 9.88 -8.63 -8.45
N THR A 80 10.80 -9.57 -8.31
CA THR A 80 11.92 -9.52 -7.37
C THR A 80 12.74 -8.22 -7.45
N ALA A 81 13.00 -7.71 -8.67
CA ALA A 81 13.79 -6.48 -8.84
C ALA A 81 13.08 -5.26 -8.25
N ASN A 82 11.77 -5.12 -8.48
CA ASN A 82 10.97 -4.02 -7.96
C ASN A 82 10.77 -4.15 -6.44
N THR A 83 10.53 -5.36 -5.96
CA THR A 83 10.49 -5.66 -4.52
C THR A 83 11.82 -5.27 -3.86
N LEU A 84 12.95 -5.72 -4.41
CA LEU A 84 14.27 -5.39 -3.86
C LEU A 84 14.53 -3.88 -3.85
N ALA A 85 14.09 -3.15 -4.88
CA ALA A 85 14.19 -1.69 -4.92
C ALA A 85 13.38 -1.03 -3.79
N ALA A 86 12.16 -1.52 -3.52
CA ALA A 86 11.32 -1.07 -2.42
C ALA A 86 11.98 -1.36 -1.05
N LEU A 87 12.47 -2.58 -0.84
CA LEU A 87 13.17 -2.95 0.40
C LEU A 87 14.44 -2.11 0.62
N LYS A 88 15.18 -1.79 -0.43
CA LYS A 88 16.32 -0.85 -0.37
C LYS A 88 15.88 0.55 0.06
N SER A 89 14.72 1.02 -0.40
CA SER A 89 14.18 2.32 0.04
C SER A 89 13.82 2.32 1.53
N ILE A 90 13.31 1.20 2.05
CA ILE A 90 13.06 1.02 3.49
C ILE A 90 14.38 1.11 4.27
N ARG A 91 15.43 0.40 3.83
CA ARG A 91 16.74 0.47 4.49
C ARG A 91 17.33 1.87 4.46
N ALA A 92 17.18 2.58 3.33
CA ALA A 92 17.65 3.95 3.18
C ALA A 92 16.91 4.95 4.10
N ALA A 93 15.66 4.66 4.48
CA ALA A 93 14.93 5.44 5.47
C ALA A 93 15.50 5.30 6.90
N ARG A 94 16.41 4.35 7.12
CA ARG A 94 17.12 4.09 8.40
C ARG A 94 18.61 3.90 8.14
N PRO A 95 19.37 4.95 7.87
CA PRO A 95 20.79 4.85 7.49
C PRO A 95 21.70 4.51 8.66
N ASP A 96 21.21 4.51 9.89
CA ASP A 96 21.97 4.27 11.13
C ASP A 96 22.54 2.85 11.28
N GLY A 97 22.24 1.96 10.30
CA GLY A 97 22.80 0.59 10.30
C GLY A 97 22.24 -0.36 11.36
N ALA A 98 21.31 0.08 12.20
CA ALA A 98 20.68 -0.80 13.18
C ALA A 98 19.74 -1.82 12.51
N PRO A 99 19.47 -2.98 13.14
CA PRO A 99 18.54 -3.97 12.61
C PRO A 99 17.15 -3.39 12.35
N ILE A 100 16.51 -3.83 11.27
CA ILE A 100 15.12 -3.50 10.95
C ILE A 100 14.32 -4.77 10.62
N TYR A 101 13.04 -4.74 10.92
CA TYR A 101 12.09 -5.81 10.64
C TYR A 101 11.16 -5.37 9.53
N ILE A 102 10.97 -6.21 8.50
CA ILE A 102 10.05 -5.90 7.39
C ILE A 102 9.02 -7.00 7.29
N ILE A 103 7.75 -6.63 7.51
CA ILE A 103 6.60 -7.51 7.35
C ILE A 103 6.21 -7.50 5.87
N LEU A 104 6.05 -8.69 5.28
CA LEU A 104 5.65 -8.88 3.88
C LEU A 104 4.97 -10.25 3.71
N ASP A 105 4.26 -10.44 2.61
CA ASP A 105 3.62 -11.71 2.31
C ASP A 105 4.60 -12.74 1.66
N ASN A 106 4.13 -13.99 1.51
CA ASN A 106 4.91 -15.09 0.95
C ASN A 106 4.88 -15.17 -0.58
N LEU A 107 4.65 -14.06 -1.29
CA LEU A 107 4.69 -14.06 -2.74
C LEU A 107 6.08 -14.51 -3.23
N SER A 108 6.13 -15.30 -4.31
CA SER A 108 7.40 -15.82 -4.87
C SER A 108 8.42 -14.70 -5.17
N ALA A 109 7.94 -13.52 -5.56
CA ALA A 109 8.76 -12.33 -5.78
C ALA A 109 9.44 -11.81 -4.50
N HIS A 110 8.93 -12.17 -3.31
CA HIS A 110 9.43 -11.72 -2.01
C HIS A 110 10.39 -12.71 -1.36
N THR A 111 10.33 -13.98 -1.76
CA THR A 111 11.10 -15.07 -1.15
C THR A 111 12.40 -15.42 -1.92
N GLY A 112 12.71 -14.68 -2.97
CA GLY A 112 13.85 -14.93 -3.86
C GLY A 112 15.22 -14.90 -3.14
N ALA A 113 16.18 -15.69 -3.63
CA ALA A 113 17.52 -15.79 -3.05
C ALA A 113 18.25 -14.44 -2.96
N ASP A 114 18.06 -13.57 -3.94
CA ASP A 114 18.69 -12.24 -3.97
C ASP A 114 18.16 -11.34 -2.86
N ILE A 115 16.86 -11.41 -2.56
CA ILE A 115 16.23 -10.66 -1.46
C ILE A 115 16.79 -11.17 -0.13
N ARG A 116 16.84 -12.47 0.09
CA ARG A 116 17.38 -13.05 1.33
C ARG A 116 18.85 -12.70 1.53
N ARG A 117 19.67 -12.80 0.48
CA ARG A 117 21.08 -12.42 0.51
C ARG A 117 21.25 -10.94 0.85
N TRP A 118 20.47 -10.08 0.20
CA TRP A 118 20.49 -8.66 0.46
C TRP A 118 20.04 -8.35 1.90
N ALA A 119 18.98 -8.96 2.40
CA ALA A 119 18.45 -8.77 3.74
C ALA A 119 19.51 -9.10 4.81
N LYS A 120 20.15 -10.29 4.66
CA LYS A 120 21.23 -10.71 5.58
C LYS A 120 22.38 -9.70 5.60
N LYS A 121 22.83 -9.22 4.43
CA LYS A 121 23.93 -8.24 4.31
C LYS A 121 23.59 -6.89 4.94
N ASN A 122 22.31 -6.50 4.97
CA ASN A 122 21.87 -5.18 5.41
C ASN A 122 21.19 -5.16 6.78
N LYS A 123 21.33 -6.24 7.58
CA LYS A 123 20.70 -6.39 8.91
C LYS A 123 19.18 -6.18 8.85
N VAL A 124 18.56 -6.80 7.86
CA VAL A 124 17.11 -6.78 7.64
C VAL A 124 16.56 -8.16 7.97
N GLU A 125 15.61 -8.23 8.88
CA GLU A 125 14.84 -9.42 9.16
C GLU A 125 13.53 -9.38 8.37
N LEU A 126 13.30 -10.38 7.54
CA LEU A 126 12.08 -10.54 6.73
C LEU A 126 11.07 -11.34 7.55
N CYS A 127 9.98 -10.70 7.93
CA CYS A 127 8.90 -11.28 8.72
C CYS A 127 7.74 -11.62 7.78
N PHE A 128 7.70 -12.84 7.29
CA PHE A 128 6.64 -13.29 6.39
C PHE A 128 5.33 -13.49 7.13
N THR A 129 4.22 -12.97 6.57
CA THR A 129 2.89 -13.25 7.12
C THR A 129 2.53 -14.71 6.87
N PRO A 130 1.68 -15.32 7.71
CA PRO A 130 1.15 -16.65 7.43
C PRO A 130 0.42 -16.69 6.08
N THR A 131 0.42 -17.83 5.43
CA THR A 131 -0.32 -18.02 4.16
C THR A 131 -1.80 -17.67 4.36
N TYR A 132 -2.36 -16.93 3.40
CA TYR A 132 -3.75 -16.42 3.46
C TYR A 132 -4.04 -15.44 4.62
N ALA A 133 -3.02 -14.82 5.21
CA ALA A 133 -3.16 -13.87 6.30
C ALA A 133 -2.70 -12.45 5.92
N SER A 134 -3.15 -11.92 4.79
CA SER A 134 -2.85 -10.53 4.37
C SER A 134 -3.24 -9.50 5.43
N TRP A 135 -4.31 -9.79 6.21
CA TRP A 135 -4.74 -8.97 7.33
C TRP A 135 -3.68 -8.77 8.43
N ALA A 136 -2.68 -9.63 8.50
CA ALA A 136 -1.55 -9.50 9.44
C ALA A 136 -0.53 -8.47 8.95
N ASN A 137 -0.56 -8.09 7.67
CA ASN A 137 0.31 -7.05 7.14
C ASN A 137 -0.29 -5.66 7.44
N PRO A 138 0.34 -4.82 8.27
CA PRO A 138 -0.23 -3.53 8.68
C PRO A 138 -0.41 -2.55 7.52
N ILE A 139 0.33 -2.68 6.42
CA ILE A 139 0.20 -1.79 5.26
C ILE A 139 -1.15 -1.96 4.54
N GLU A 140 -1.77 -3.12 4.60
CA GLU A 140 -3.05 -3.39 3.94
C GLU A 140 -4.15 -2.41 4.37
N SER A 141 -4.15 -2.02 5.66
CA SER A 141 -5.11 -1.03 6.15
C SER A 141 -4.98 0.36 5.51
N HIS A 142 -3.84 0.65 4.88
CA HIS A 142 -3.60 1.91 4.19
C HIS A 142 -4.06 1.90 2.72
N PHE A 143 -4.24 0.73 2.13
CA PHE A 143 -4.69 0.59 0.75
C PHE A 143 -6.17 0.94 0.56
N GLY A 144 -7.00 0.75 1.58
CA GLY A 144 -8.39 1.21 1.58
C GLY A 144 -8.49 2.73 1.42
N PRO A 145 -7.90 3.53 2.32
CA PRO A 145 -7.83 4.98 2.18
C PRO A 145 -7.16 5.44 0.88
N LEU A 146 -6.05 4.79 0.46
CA LEU A 146 -5.40 5.10 -0.81
C LEU A 146 -6.36 4.94 -1.99
N ARG A 147 -7.15 3.85 -2.02
CA ARG A 147 -8.19 3.63 -3.02
C ARG A 147 -9.29 4.69 -2.94
N GLN A 148 -9.79 4.96 -1.74
CA GLN A 148 -10.90 5.89 -1.51
C GLN A 148 -10.56 7.31 -1.94
N PHE A 149 -9.38 7.80 -1.60
CA PHE A 149 -9.01 9.21 -1.82
C PHE A 149 -8.32 9.48 -3.16
N THR A 150 -7.93 8.43 -3.91
CA THR A 150 -7.20 8.64 -5.17
C THR A 150 -7.81 7.96 -6.38
N LEU A 151 -8.53 6.85 -6.19
CA LEU A 151 -9.10 6.06 -7.28
C LEU A 151 -10.62 6.14 -7.34
N ALA A 152 -11.30 6.10 -6.19
CA ALA A 152 -12.74 6.21 -6.16
C ALA A 152 -13.19 7.55 -6.76
N ASN A 153 -14.27 7.52 -7.52
CA ASN A 153 -14.84 8.66 -8.22
C ASN A 153 -13.82 9.40 -9.12
N SER A 154 -12.98 8.66 -9.83
CA SER A 154 -11.94 9.22 -10.70
C SER A 154 -12.02 8.70 -12.14
N ASN A 155 -11.53 9.52 -13.06
CA ASN A 155 -11.32 9.17 -14.46
C ASN A 155 -9.95 9.71 -14.90
N HIS A 156 -8.88 9.07 -14.43
CA HIS A 156 -7.52 9.50 -14.75
C HIS A 156 -7.21 9.32 -16.25
N ARG A 157 -6.60 10.32 -16.87
CA ARG A 157 -6.25 10.30 -18.29
C ARG A 157 -5.12 9.32 -18.64
N SER A 158 -4.25 9.00 -17.69
CA SER A 158 -3.06 8.17 -17.91
C SER A 158 -2.46 7.68 -16.59
N HIS A 159 -1.58 6.67 -16.65
CA HIS A 159 -0.82 6.21 -15.48
C HIS A 159 0.02 7.32 -14.81
N PRO A 160 0.72 8.22 -15.53
CA PRO A 160 1.38 9.34 -14.87
C PRO A 160 0.43 10.26 -14.12
N ALA A 161 -0.77 10.53 -14.64
CA ALA A 161 -1.78 11.34 -13.94
C ALA A 161 -2.27 10.64 -12.66
N GLN A 162 -2.57 9.33 -12.74
CA GLN A 162 -2.94 8.51 -11.60
C GLN A 162 -1.82 8.45 -10.55
N THR A 163 -0.58 8.22 -10.98
CA THR A 163 0.59 8.20 -10.09
C THR A 163 0.78 9.54 -9.37
N ARG A 164 0.60 10.68 -10.05
CA ARG A 164 0.64 11.99 -9.39
C ARG A 164 -0.47 12.15 -8.35
N ALA A 165 -1.66 11.64 -8.61
CA ALA A 165 -2.76 11.67 -7.63
C ALA A 165 -2.41 10.83 -6.39
N LEU A 166 -1.88 9.62 -6.57
CA LEU A 166 -1.39 8.77 -5.49
C LEU A 166 -0.31 9.49 -4.66
N HIS A 167 0.69 10.07 -5.30
CA HIS A 167 1.77 10.77 -4.59
C HIS A 167 1.26 12.02 -3.86
N ARG A 168 0.33 12.80 -4.43
CA ARG A 168 -0.30 13.92 -3.72
C ARG A 168 -1.01 13.46 -2.44
N TYR A 169 -1.75 12.36 -2.52
CA TYR A 169 -2.38 11.77 -1.35
C TYR A 169 -1.33 11.34 -0.32
N LEU A 170 -0.25 10.66 -0.72
CA LEU A 170 0.82 10.24 0.18
C LEU A 170 1.49 11.42 0.90
N HIS A 171 1.75 12.52 0.18
CA HIS A 171 2.28 13.75 0.79
C HIS A 171 1.30 14.31 1.82
N TRP A 172 0.05 14.49 1.43
CA TRP A 172 -1.00 14.98 2.34
C TRP A 172 -1.17 14.05 3.55
N ARG A 173 -1.29 12.74 3.33
CA ARG A 173 -1.45 11.73 4.38
C ARG A 173 -0.29 11.77 5.38
N ASN A 174 0.93 11.86 4.91
CA ASN A 174 2.11 11.89 5.77
C ASN A 174 2.26 13.21 6.53
N ALA A 175 1.81 14.33 5.97
CA ALA A 175 1.72 15.62 6.66
C ALA A 175 0.58 15.63 7.70
N ASN A 176 -0.49 14.90 7.44
CA ASN A 176 -1.67 14.79 8.30
C ASN A 176 -1.77 13.37 8.91
N ALA A 177 -0.68 12.85 9.42
CA ALA A 177 -0.67 11.57 10.10
C ALA A 177 -1.71 11.58 11.23
N ARG A 178 -2.49 10.48 11.36
CA ARG A 178 -3.58 10.35 12.33
C ARG A 178 -4.79 11.28 12.11
N HIS A 179 -4.95 11.87 10.91
CA HIS A 179 -6.16 12.60 10.56
C HIS A 179 -7.41 11.71 10.76
N LEU A 180 -8.49 12.27 11.32
CA LEU A 180 -9.68 11.50 11.71
C LEU A 180 -10.29 10.71 10.56
N ASP A 181 -10.40 11.31 9.37
CA ASP A 181 -10.94 10.64 8.18
C ASP A 181 -10.07 9.48 7.71
N VAL A 182 -8.74 9.64 7.77
CA VAL A 182 -7.79 8.56 7.44
C VAL A 182 -7.92 7.43 8.45
N LEU A 183 -7.99 7.73 9.74
CA LEU A 183 -8.18 6.73 10.79
C LEU A 183 -9.54 6.01 10.67
N ALA A 184 -10.59 6.73 10.30
CA ALA A 184 -11.91 6.14 10.05
C ALA A 184 -11.88 5.18 8.85
N ALA A 185 -11.27 5.61 7.74
CA ALA A 185 -11.11 4.77 6.54
C ALA A 185 -10.24 3.53 6.81
N GLN A 186 -9.16 3.67 7.58
CA GLN A 186 -8.34 2.55 8.01
C GLN A 186 -9.10 1.56 8.90
N ARG A 187 -9.91 2.06 9.85
CA ARG A 187 -10.76 1.20 10.70
C ARG A 187 -11.77 0.43 9.87
N LYS A 188 -12.43 1.09 8.92
CA LYS A 188 -13.36 0.45 7.98
C LYS A 188 -12.68 -0.65 7.16
N GLU A 189 -11.50 -0.36 6.63
CA GLU A 189 -10.73 -1.34 5.84
C GLU A 189 -10.28 -2.52 6.70
N ARG A 190 -9.78 -2.30 7.91
CA ARG A 190 -9.43 -3.39 8.84
C ARG A 190 -10.63 -4.27 9.18
N ALA A 191 -11.82 -3.67 9.37
CA ALA A 191 -13.05 -4.43 9.61
C ALA A 191 -13.41 -5.29 8.40
N ARG A 192 -13.31 -4.74 7.18
CA ARG A 192 -13.52 -5.46 5.93
C ARG A 192 -12.56 -6.66 5.82
N ILE A 193 -11.27 -6.42 5.98
CA ILE A 193 -10.24 -7.48 5.89
C ILE A 193 -10.47 -8.57 6.95
N ARG A 194 -10.86 -8.19 8.17
CA ARG A 194 -11.18 -9.16 9.23
C ARG A 194 -12.42 -9.99 8.91
N SER A 195 -13.43 -9.44 8.24
CA SER A 195 -14.62 -10.19 7.83
C SER A 195 -14.30 -11.27 6.80
N GLU A 196 -13.25 -11.09 6.00
CA GLU A 196 -12.76 -12.07 5.02
C GLU A 196 -11.98 -13.23 5.69
N ARG A 197 -11.56 -13.08 6.94
CA ARG A 197 -10.73 -14.07 7.66
C ARG A 197 -11.37 -15.44 7.81
N GLY A 198 -12.70 -15.51 7.88
CA GLY A 198 -13.47 -16.77 7.98
C GLY A 198 -13.86 -17.34 6.62
N ILE A 199 -13.66 -16.63 5.53
CA ILE A 199 -14.05 -17.07 4.19
C ILE A 199 -13.00 -18.04 3.66
N ARG A 200 -13.35 -19.33 3.67
CA ARG A 200 -12.58 -20.37 2.96
C ARG A 200 -12.98 -20.31 1.48
N TRP A 201 -12.12 -19.82 0.64
CA TRP A 201 -12.31 -19.88 -0.80
C TRP A 201 -12.43 -21.35 -1.23
N GLY A 202 -13.55 -21.74 -1.86
CA GLY A 202 -13.81 -23.10 -2.27
C GLY A 202 -14.43 -24.02 -1.21
N GLY A 203 -14.72 -23.54 0.01
CA GLY A 203 -15.51 -24.26 1.00
C GLY A 203 -17.00 -24.23 0.69
N ARG A 204 -17.73 -25.34 0.86
CA ARG A 204 -19.20 -25.34 0.81
C ARG A 204 -19.72 -24.33 1.84
N PRO A 205 -20.74 -23.50 1.50
CA PRO A 205 -21.39 -22.66 2.49
C PRO A 205 -21.90 -23.56 3.64
N ALA A 206 -21.65 -23.15 4.88
CA ALA A 206 -22.28 -23.82 6.02
C ALA A 206 -23.79 -23.67 5.81
N LEU A 207 -24.48 -24.80 5.68
CA LEU A 207 -25.94 -24.84 5.72
C LEU A 207 -26.34 -24.29 7.09
N ALA A 208 -27.08 -23.18 7.10
CA ALA A 208 -27.73 -22.70 8.31
C ALA A 208 -28.69 -23.83 8.78
N ALA A 209 -28.49 -24.26 10.02
CA ALA A 209 -29.41 -25.16 10.70
C ALA A 209 -30.63 -24.38 11.17
#